data_5c931a676a7ce995e93d79628faf6122
#
_entry.id   5c931a676a7ce995e93d79628faf6122
#
_cell.length_a   1.000
_cell.length_b   1.000
_cell.length_c   1.000
_cell.angle_alpha   90.00
_cell.angle_beta   90.00
_cell.angle_gamma   90.00
#
_symmetry.space_group_name_H-M   'P 1'
#
loop_
_entity.id
_entity.type
_entity.pdbx_description
1 polymer ?
#
loop_
_entity_poly.entity_id
_entity_poly.type
_entity_poly.pdbx_seq_one_letter_code
_entity_poly.pdbx_strand_id
1 'polypeptide(L)'
;MKIELLYATETGNAEMLCDDFEGELGDGYECTIQNMGDVDPTSLDRESFYIFVASSYGSGDLPSTAVSFYDRLVEEKPDLSGIQFAVFGLGDMVFDATFNQGSERLMSALIENKATMIGERGIYDTSTGELPEDIGLPWLQTIIPQLSAIAA
;
A
#
# COMPACT_ATOMS: atom_id res chain seq x y z
N MET A 1 15.17 -3.39 10.39
CA MET A 1 14.38 -3.67 9.20
C MET A 1 14.02 -2.36 8.50
N LYS A 2 14.16 -2.33 7.20
CA LYS A 2 13.73 -1.19 6.38
C LYS A 2 12.29 -1.36 5.95
N ILE A 3 11.49 -0.32 6.10
CA ILE A 3 10.12 -0.28 5.62
C ILE A 3 9.98 0.88 4.66
N GLU A 4 9.51 0.58 3.45
CA GLU A 4 9.24 1.60 2.44
C GLU A 4 7.74 1.77 2.29
N LEU A 5 7.28 2.99 2.59
CA LEU A 5 5.88 3.38 2.51
C LEU A 5 5.66 4.06 1.17
N LEU A 6 4.92 3.42 0.28
CA LEU A 6 4.66 3.92 -1.06
C LEU A 6 3.20 4.35 -1.17
N TYR A 7 2.96 5.62 -1.46
CA TYR A 7 1.60 6.14 -1.56
C TYR A 7 1.22 6.48 -2.99
N ALA A 8 -0.08 6.39 -3.26
CA ALA A 8 -0.68 6.88 -4.50
C ALA A 8 -1.97 7.61 -4.15
N THR A 9 -2.03 8.91 -4.44
CA THR A 9 -3.16 9.76 -4.08
C THR A 9 -3.26 10.95 -5.02
N GLU A 10 -4.46 11.52 -5.14
CA GLU A 10 -4.67 12.81 -5.82
C GLU A 10 -5.04 13.92 -4.83
N THR A 11 -5.52 13.55 -3.63
CA THR A 11 -5.95 14.50 -2.60
C THR A 11 -4.98 14.65 -1.44
N GLY A 12 -3.95 13.79 -1.37
CA GLY A 12 -2.97 13.81 -0.28
C GLY A 12 -3.31 12.93 0.91
N ASN A 13 -4.48 12.31 0.97
CA ASN A 13 -4.89 11.49 2.11
C ASN A 13 -3.98 10.26 2.32
N ALA A 14 -3.59 9.59 1.24
CA ALA A 14 -2.70 8.44 1.34
C ALA A 14 -1.31 8.84 1.83
N GLU A 15 -0.80 9.99 1.39
CA GLU A 15 0.48 10.52 1.86
C GLU A 15 0.44 10.85 3.34
N MET A 16 -0.62 11.49 3.79
CA MET A 16 -0.80 11.82 5.22
C MET A 16 -0.85 10.56 6.07
N LEU A 17 -1.51 9.52 5.58
CA LEU A 17 -1.58 8.24 6.31
C LEU A 17 -0.21 7.58 6.39
N CYS A 18 0.61 7.69 5.35
CA CYS A 18 1.99 7.21 5.40
C CYS A 18 2.79 7.91 6.50
N ASP A 19 2.59 9.22 6.69
CA ASP A 19 3.23 9.98 7.78
C ASP A 19 2.79 9.42 9.14
N ASP A 20 1.51 9.10 9.29
CA ASP A 20 0.98 8.52 10.52
C ASP A 20 1.56 7.12 10.78
N PHE A 21 1.71 6.34 9.73
CA PHE A 21 2.32 5.00 9.83
C PHE A 21 3.79 5.08 10.25
N GLU A 22 4.52 6.03 9.68
CA GLU A 22 5.93 6.24 10.05
C GLU A 22 6.04 6.58 11.54
N GLY A 23 5.18 7.45 12.04
CA GLY A 23 5.16 7.80 13.45
C GLY A 23 4.85 6.61 14.35
N GLU A 24 3.92 5.75 13.94
CA GLU A 24 3.53 4.58 14.72
C GLU A 24 4.61 3.49 14.72
N LEU A 25 5.32 3.32 13.60
CA LEU A 25 6.42 2.37 13.52
C LEU A 25 7.62 2.78 14.36
N GLY A 26 7.83 4.10 14.51
CA GLY A 26 8.83 4.65 15.43
C GLY A 26 10.27 4.26 15.13
N ASP A 27 11.08 4.28 16.17
CA ASP A 27 12.53 4.07 16.06
C ASP A 27 12.93 2.61 15.81
N GLY A 28 11.99 1.68 15.90
CA GLY A 28 12.25 0.25 15.69
C GLY A 28 12.47 -0.12 14.22
N TYR A 29 12.16 0.79 13.29
CA TYR A 29 12.23 0.54 11.86
C TYR A 29 12.80 1.75 11.12
N GLU A 30 13.55 1.47 10.05
CA GLU A 30 14.01 2.53 9.14
C GLU A 30 12.93 2.74 8.09
N CYS A 31 12.16 3.81 8.21
CA CYS A 31 11.04 4.10 7.31
C CYS A 31 11.40 5.16 6.28
N THR A 32 11.01 4.94 5.02
CA THR A 32 11.05 5.94 3.97
C THR A 32 9.66 6.08 3.37
N ILE A 33 9.31 7.29 2.96
CA ILE A 33 8.01 7.57 2.33
C ILE A 33 8.28 8.10 0.93
N GLN A 34 7.65 7.46 -0.08
CA GLN A 34 7.81 7.86 -1.47
C GLN A 34 6.49 7.82 -2.21
N ASN A 35 6.36 8.70 -3.20
CA ASN A 35 5.28 8.62 -4.16
C ASN A 35 5.50 7.40 -5.06
N MET A 36 4.46 6.59 -5.22
CA MET A 36 4.53 5.36 -6.04
C MET A 36 4.96 5.65 -7.49
N GLY A 37 4.62 6.84 -8.00
CA GLY A 37 5.03 7.26 -9.35
C GLY A 37 6.51 7.47 -9.53
N ASP A 38 7.26 7.62 -8.43
CA ASP A 38 8.72 7.82 -8.46
C ASP A 38 9.48 6.51 -8.25
N VAL A 39 8.78 5.39 -8.12
CA VAL A 39 9.39 4.08 -7.82
C VAL A 39 9.30 3.16 -9.03
N ASP A 40 10.41 2.50 -9.34
CA ASP A 40 10.49 1.50 -10.41
C ASP A 40 10.13 0.13 -9.84
N PRO A 41 9.01 -0.50 -10.30
CA PRO A 41 8.63 -1.82 -9.79
C PRO A 41 9.62 -2.93 -10.13
N THR A 42 10.53 -2.71 -11.08
CA THR A 42 11.55 -3.70 -11.45
C THR A 42 12.79 -3.62 -10.55
N SER A 43 12.88 -2.59 -9.70
CA SER A 43 14.05 -2.31 -8.85
C SER A 43 13.74 -2.37 -7.36
N LEU A 44 12.70 -3.10 -6.96
CA LEU A 44 12.34 -3.25 -5.56
C LEU A 44 13.41 -4.02 -4.78
N ASP A 45 13.65 -3.59 -3.55
CA ASP A 45 14.68 -4.17 -2.68
C ASP A 45 14.09 -5.33 -1.87
N ARG A 46 14.65 -6.52 -2.02
CA ARG A 46 14.21 -7.71 -1.29
C ARG A 46 14.52 -7.66 0.21
N GLU A 47 15.38 -6.75 0.62
CA GLU A 47 15.69 -6.56 2.05
C GLU A 47 14.74 -5.59 2.74
N SER A 48 13.90 -4.88 1.97
CA SER A 48 12.90 -3.95 2.49
C SER A 48 11.53 -4.61 2.56
N PHE A 49 10.71 -4.16 3.52
CA PHE A 49 9.28 -4.47 3.56
C PHE A 49 8.52 -3.28 2.97
N TYR A 50 7.55 -3.56 2.11
CA TYR A 50 6.79 -2.52 1.41
C TYR A 50 5.37 -2.41 1.96
N ILE A 51 4.95 -1.19 2.26
CA ILE A 51 3.56 -0.91 2.59
C ILE A 51 3.02 0.03 1.52
N PHE A 52 2.05 -0.44 0.75
CA PHE A 52 1.40 0.33 -0.30
C PHE A 52 0.12 0.94 0.24
N VAL A 53 -0.02 2.24 0.10
CA VAL A 53 -1.21 2.99 0.52
C VAL A 53 -1.79 3.68 -0.70
N ALA A 54 -2.90 3.16 -1.21
CA ALA A 54 -3.46 3.59 -2.48
C ALA A 54 -4.92 4.01 -2.34
N SER A 55 -5.23 5.19 -2.87
CA SER A 55 -6.62 5.67 -2.99
C SER A 55 -7.25 5.13 -4.27
N SER A 56 -8.58 4.97 -4.24
CA SER A 56 -9.40 4.69 -5.43
C SER A 56 -10.34 5.87 -5.63
N TYR A 57 -10.57 6.24 -6.89
CA TYR A 57 -11.41 7.38 -7.24
C TYR A 57 -12.55 6.97 -8.16
N GLY A 58 -13.70 7.64 -8.02
CA GLY A 58 -14.84 7.53 -8.90
C GLY A 58 -15.20 6.08 -9.19
N SER A 59 -14.91 5.61 -10.40
CA SER A 59 -15.20 4.23 -10.84
C SER A 59 -14.18 3.20 -10.36
N GLY A 60 -13.44 3.46 -9.29
CA GLY A 60 -12.46 2.52 -8.72
C GLY A 60 -11.07 2.61 -9.35
N ASP A 61 -10.81 3.69 -10.07
CA ASP A 61 -9.53 3.90 -10.75
C ASP A 61 -8.40 4.15 -9.77
N LEU A 62 -7.19 3.73 -10.15
CA LEU A 62 -5.98 4.09 -9.44
C LEU A 62 -5.67 5.57 -9.67
N PRO A 63 -5.08 6.27 -8.67
CA PRO A 63 -4.54 7.61 -8.90
C PRO A 63 -3.53 7.60 -10.05
N SER A 64 -3.40 8.72 -10.73
CA SER A 64 -2.48 8.84 -11.88
C SER A 64 -1.05 8.42 -11.53
N THR A 65 -0.60 8.69 -10.31
CA THR A 65 0.74 8.33 -9.84
C THR A 65 0.94 6.82 -9.71
N ALA A 66 -0.14 6.05 -9.52
CA ALA A 66 -0.07 4.60 -9.42
C ALA A 66 -0.21 3.89 -10.76
N VAL A 67 -0.77 4.56 -11.76
CA VAL A 67 -1.04 3.94 -13.06
C VAL A 67 0.24 3.46 -13.73
N SER A 68 1.29 4.28 -13.75
CA SER A 68 2.55 3.89 -14.38
C SER A 68 3.22 2.71 -13.65
N PHE A 69 3.17 2.69 -12.33
CA PHE A 69 3.69 1.58 -11.53
C PHE A 69 2.92 0.29 -11.84
N TYR A 70 1.59 0.37 -11.83
CA TYR A 70 0.71 -0.76 -12.12
C TYR A 70 0.91 -1.28 -13.56
N ASP A 71 0.94 -0.38 -14.54
CA ASP A 71 1.11 -0.76 -15.95
C ASP A 71 2.44 -1.49 -16.16
N ARG A 72 3.50 -1.05 -15.51
CA ARG A 72 4.81 -1.71 -15.59
C ARG A 72 4.80 -3.08 -14.95
N LEU A 73 4.07 -3.27 -13.85
CA LEU A 73 3.89 -4.61 -13.26
C LEU A 73 3.23 -5.57 -14.25
N VAL A 74 2.21 -5.10 -14.96
CA VAL A 74 1.45 -5.91 -15.91
C VAL A 74 2.23 -6.18 -17.19
N GLU A 75 2.92 -5.18 -17.71
CA GLU A 75 3.62 -5.26 -19.00
C GLU A 75 4.99 -5.92 -18.89
N GLU A 76 5.79 -5.52 -17.91
CA GLU A 76 7.15 -6.02 -17.78
C GLU A 76 7.24 -7.31 -16.97
N LYS A 77 6.23 -7.60 -16.16
CA LYS A 77 6.13 -8.82 -15.34
C LYS A 77 7.43 -9.10 -14.58
N PRO A 78 7.93 -8.15 -13.77
CA PRO A 78 9.15 -8.38 -13.00
C PRO A 78 8.96 -9.55 -12.04
N ASP A 79 10.03 -10.29 -11.80
CA ASP A 79 10.04 -11.36 -10.79
C ASP A 79 10.21 -10.73 -9.41
N LEU A 80 9.13 -10.69 -8.64
CA LEU A 80 9.11 -10.12 -7.30
C LEU A 80 9.21 -11.18 -6.20
N SER A 81 9.70 -12.37 -6.53
CA SER A 81 9.95 -13.42 -5.53
C SER A 81 10.88 -12.89 -4.43
N GLY A 82 10.50 -13.09 -3.18
CA GLY A 82 11.24 -12.56 -2.03
C GLY A 82 10.82 -11.16 -1.58
N ILE A 83 10.02 -10.44 -2.38
CA ILE A 83 9.44 -9.17 -1.96
C ILE A 83 8.22 -9.46 -1.07
N GLN A 84 8.19 -8.83 0.11
CA GLN A 84 7.08 -8.93 1.04
C GLN A 84 6.41 -7.57 1.18
N PHE A 85 5.09 -7.54 1.22
CA PHE A 85 4.35 -6.29 1.22
C PHE A 85 3.03 -6.39 1.98
N ALA A 86 2.50 -5.24 2.34
CA ALA A 86 1.14 -5.07 2.84
C ALA A 86 0.46 -3.96 2.03
N VAL A 87 -0.87 -3.99 1.95
CA VAL A 87 -1.65 -3.02 1.17
C VAL A 87 -2.77 -2.44 2.03
N PHE A 88 -2.90 -1.13 2.00
CA PHE A 88 -4.02 -0.41 2.60
C PHE A 88 -4.69 0.46 1.53
N GLY A 89 -5.98 0.27 1.34
CA GLY A 89 -6.75 1.00 0.36
C GLY A 89 -7.69 2.03 0.97
N LEU A 90 -7.78 3.20 0.34
CA LEU A 90 -8.76 4.23 0.67
C LEU A 90 -9.78 4.30 -0.45
N GLY A 91 -11.06 4.26 -0.11
CA GLY A 91 -12.14 4.30 -1.09
C GLY A 91 -13.39 4.95 -0.51
N ASP A 92 -14.45 5.02 -1.32
CA ASP A 92 -15.72 5.59 -0.93
C ASP A 92 -16.85 4.59 -1.27
N MET A 93 -17.57 4.12 -0.25
CA MET A 93 -18.64 3.14 -0.40
C MET A 93 -19.83 3.67 -1.21
N VAL A 94 -19.91 4.99 -1.43
CA VAL A 94 -20.89 5.58 -2.34
C VAL A 94 -20.74 4.98 -3.75
N PHE A 95 -19.52 4.54 -4.12
CA PHE A 95 -19.23 3.84 -5.36
C PHE A 95 -19.15 2.33 -5.11
N ASP A 96 -20.23 1.74 -4.60
CA ASP A 96 -20.32 0.38 -4.09
C ASP A 96 -19.69 -0.68 -5.01
N ALA A 97 -20.03 -0.66 -6.31
CA ALA A 97 -19.55 -1.66 -7.27
C ALA A 97 -18.03 -1.59 -7.52
N THR A 98 -17.39 -0.45 -7.22
CA THR A 98 -15.97 -0.20 -7.51
C THR A 98 -15.16 0.13 -6.26
N PHE A 99 -15.77 -0.03 -5.08
CA PHE A 99 -15.16 0.33 -3.81
C PHE A 99 -13.79 -0.34 -3.62
N ASN A 100 -12.75 0.49 -3.43
CA ASN A 100 -11.36 0.06 -3.23
C ASN A 100 -10.80 -0.88 -4.31
N GLN A 101 -11.35 -0.84 -5.53
CA GLN A 101 -10.87 -1.65 -6.65
C GLN A 101 -9.43 -1.34 -7.04
N GLY A 102 -9.01 -0.08 -6.90
CA GLY A 102 -7.64 0.33 -7.20
C GLY A 102 -6.61 -0.43 -6.37
N SER A 103 -6.78 -0.48 -5.05
CA SER A 103 -5.87 -1.21 -4.17
C SER A 103 -5.94 -2.72 -4.41
N GLU A 104 -7.12 -3.24 -4.74
CA GLU A 104 -7.30 -4.65 -5.07
C GLU A 104 -6.53 -5.02 -6.34
N ARG A 105 -6.60 -4.20 -7.38
CA ARG A 105 -5.86 -4.43 -8.62
C ARG A 105 -4.36 -4.40 -8.39
N LEU A 106 -3.89 -3.46 -7.60
CA LEU A 106 -2.48 -3.36 -7.26
C LEU A 106 -2.01 -4.60 -6.50
N MET A 107 -2.77 -5.02 -5.49
CA MET A 107 -2.50 -6.22 -4.72
C MET A 107 -2.40 -7.45 -5.63
N SER A 108 -3.38 -7.63 -6.51
CA SER A 108 -3.42 -8.78 -7.42
C SER A 108 -2.23 -8.79 -8.38
N ALA A 109 -1.84 -7.64 -8.91
CA ALA A 109 -0.69 -7.54 -9.81
C ALA A 109 0.62 -7.88 -9.10
N LEU A 110 0.79 -7.45 -7.85
CA LEU A 110 1.97 -7.81 -7.06
C LEU A 110 2.05 -9.31 -6.81
N ILE A 111 0.93 -9.93 -6.45
CA ILE A 111 0.85 -11.37 -6.20
C ILE A 111 1.11 -12.17 -7.49
N GLU A 112 0.57 -11.73 -8.61
CA GLU A 112 0.82 -12.38 -9.91
C GLU A 112 2.30 -12.35 -10.29
N ASN A 113 3.03 -11.33 -9.85
CA ASN A 113 4.46 -11.21 -10.06
C ASN A 113 5.29 -11.87 -8.94
N LYS A 114 4.66 -12.71 -8.12
CA LYS A 114 5.27 -13.57 -7.09
C LYS A 114 5.67 -12.86 -5.80
N ALA A 115 5.25 -11.62 -5.59
CA ALA A 115 5.41 -10.98 -4.28
C ALA A 115 4.48 -11.63 -3.26
N THR A 116 4.88 -11.61 -1.99
CA THR A 116 4.11 -12.22 -0.90
C THR A 116 3.44 -11.15 -0.06
N MET A 117 2.12 -11.21 0.04
CA MET A 117 1.36 -10.30 0.89
C MET A 117 1.36 -10.80 2.35
N ILE A 118 1.65 -9.90 3.27
CA ILE A 118 1.63 -10.15 4.71
C ILE A 118 0.36 -9.56 5.29
N GLY A 119 -0.37 -10.37 6.03
CA GLY A 119 -1.64 -9.94 6.62
C GLY A 119 -2.75 -9.82 5.60
N GLU A 120 -3.78 -9.07 5.94
CA GLU A 120 -4.93 -8.82 5.08
C GLU A 120 -4.86 -7.39 4.51
N ARG A 121 -5.48 -7.18 3.34
CA ARG A 121 -5.61 -5.83 2.78
C ARG A 121 -6.46 -4.98 3.72
N GLY A 122 -5.93 -3.85 4.17
CA GLY A 122 -6.68 -2.88 4.95
C GLY A 122 -7.56 -2.03 4.05
N ILE A 123 -8.70 -1.60 4.56
CA ILE A 123 -9.68 -0.82 3.80
C ILE A 123 -10.21 0.32 4.67
N TYR A 124 -10.15 1.55 4.12
CA TYR A 124 -10.80 2.72 4.70
C TYR A 124 -11.88 3.22 3.76
N ASP A 125 -13.06 3.50 4.33
CA ASP A 125 -14.21 4.03 3.60
C ASP A 125 -14.46 5.49 4.00
N THR A 126 -14.27 6.41 3.06
CA THR A 126 -14.42 7.84 3.31
C THR A 126 -15.87 8.23 3.64
N SER A 127 -16.84 7.39 3.27
CA SER A 127 -18.27 7.69 3.52
C SER A 127 -18.69 7.52 4.98
N THR A 128 -17.87 6.88 5.82
CA THR A 128 -18.21 6.63 7.23
C THR A 128 -18.04 7.87 8.11
N GLY A 129 -17.30 8.88 7.66
CA GLY A 129 -17.00 10.05 8.47
C GLY A 129 -15.86 9.85 9.47
N GLU A 130 -15.28 8.64 9.55
CA GLU A 130 -14.10 8.39 10.37
C GLU A 130 -12.86 8.94 9.68
N LEU A 131 -11.79 9.16 10.43
CA LEU A 131 -10.51 9.60 9.87
C LEU A 131 -9.72 8.38 9.36
N PRO A 132 -8.89 8.53 8.31
CA PRO A 132 -8.09 7.42 7.80
C PRO A 132 -7.22 6.74 8.87
N GLU A 133 -6.63 7.51 9.78
CA GLU A 133 -5.80 6.99 10.85
C GLU A 133 -6.60 6.18 11.88
N ASP A 134 -7.89 6.46 12.06
CA ASP A 134 -8.74 5.70 12.98
C ASP A 134 -8.91 4.25 12.55
N ILE A 135 -8.79 3.99 11.26
CA ILE A 135 -8.87 2.65 10.68
C ILE A 135 -7.47 2.12 10.36
N GLY A 136 -6.59 2.98 9.84
CA GLY A 136 -5.26 2.58 9.38
C GLY A 136 -4.32 2.17 10.50
N LEU A 137 -4.29 2.91 11.61
CA LEU A 137 -3.39 2.57 12.72
C LEU A 137 -3.73 1.24 13.38
N PRO A 138 -5.01 0.92 13.69
CA PRO A 138 -5.36 -0.42 14.14
C PRO A 138 -4.99 -1.53 13.16
N TRP A 139 -5.16 -1.28 11.85
CA TRP A 139 -4.72 -2.23 10.82
C TRP A 139 -3.21 -2.45 10.88
N LEU A 140 -2.43 -1.38 10.99
CA LEU A 140 -0.98 -1.47 11.08
C LEU A 140 -0.56 -2.30 12.29
N GLN A 141 -1.29 -2.21 13.41
CA GLN A 141 -1.02 -3.01 14.60
C GLN A 141 -1.22 -4.51 14.37
N THR A 142 -1.97 -4.91 13.34
CA THR A 142 -2.09 -6.32 12.93
C THR A 142 -0.90 -6.76 12.07
N ILE A 143 -0.21 -5.82 11.44
CA ILE A 143 0.93 -6.10 10.56
C ILE A 143 2.24 -6.17 11.36
N ILE A 144 2.44 -5.27 12.32
CA ILE A 144 3.70 -5.16 13.07
C ILE A 144 4.17 -6.48 13.69
N PRO A 145 3.32 -7.29 14.36
CA PRO A 145 3.77 -8.57 14.92
C PRO A 145 4.30 -9.53 13.85
N GLN A 146 3.76 -9.46 12.65
CA GLN A 146 4.20 -10.32 11.55
C GLN A 146 5.56 -9.87 11.00
N LEU A 147 5.87 -8.57 11.07
CA LEU A 147 7.19 -8.04 10.71
C LEU A 147 8.27 -8.59 11.64
N SER A 148 7.98 -8.69 12.93
CA SER A 148 8.92 -9.27 13.90
C SER A 148 9.22 -10.72 13.60
N ALA A 149 8.23 -11.49 13.16
CA ALA A 149 8.41 -12.88 12.76
C ALA A 149 9.27 -13.00 11.49
N ILE A 150 9.14 -12.07 10.53
CA ILE A 150 9.93 -12.03 9.32
C ILE A 150 11.40 -11.71 9.63
N ALA A 151 11.63 -10.77 10.54
CA ALA A 151 12.96 -10.31 10.91
C ALA A 151 13.75 -11.32 11.75
N ALA A 152 13.07 -12.30 12.31
CA ALA A 152 13.67 -13.29 13.20
C ALA A 152 14.51 -14.36 12.46
#